data_d1c030a49cac04723baa0e2b11e9b08f
#
_entry.id   d1c030a49cac04723baa0e2b11e9b08f
#
_cell.length_a   1.000
_cell.length_b   1.000
_cell.length_c   1.000
_cell.angle_alpha   90.00
_cell.angle_beta   90.00
_cell.angle_gamma   90.00
#
_symmetry.space_group_name_H-M   'P 1'
#
loop_
_entity.id
_entity.type
_entity.pdbx_description
1 polymer ?
#
loop_
_entity_poly.entity_id
_entity_poly.type
_entity_poly.pdbx_seq_one_letter_code
_entity_poly.pdbx_strand_id
1 'polypeptide(L)'
;FFTPLPIVKFLVSSLPLEEIIRDNSEIPKAIDYACGAGHFLTEYASAIKEYIEKYKKTPVSEYYKEIYGIEKEYRLSKVSKVSAFMYGQDDIQIIYADALANNARIFDSHFKVLIANPPYSVKGFLETLTDNERSNYELSAYVSDISKNNSIETFFIERAKQLLASDGVAAIILPTSVLSNGNIYIACREILLKYFEIVSIVELGNGTFGKTGTSTATLFLKRRNTNPDISEHYLNRVNSWFNGDSTKDIVFDDTDYVLEYCE
;
A
#
# COMPACT_ATOMS: atom_id res chain seq x y z
N PHE A 1 15.29 -1.05 -9.25
CA PHE A 1 16.06 -0.85 -8.00
C PHE A 1 15.60 -1.88 -6.98
N PHE A 2 16.55 -2.46 -6.24
CA PHE A 2 16.23 -3.41 -5.17
C PHE A 2 16.13 -2.65 -3.85
N THR A 3 15.12 -2.99 -3.04
CA THR A 3 15.02 -2.43 -1.68
C THR A 3 16.12 -3.04 -0.82
N PRO A 4 16.95 -2.23 -0.14
CA PRO A 4 17.99 -2.73 0.75
C PRO A 4 17.43 -3.62 1.85
N LEU A 5 18.11 -4.74 2.15
CA LEU A 5 17.62 -5.72 3.12
C LEU A 5 17.32 -5.14 4.52
N PRO A 6 18.08 -4.18 5.07
CA PRO A 6 17.73 -3.55 6.34
C PRO A 6 16.35 -2.85 6.31
N ILE A 7 16.01 -2.22 5.16
CA ILE A 7 14.71 -1.56 4.98
C ILE A 7 13.60 -2.62 4.87
N VAL A 8 13.83 -3.71 4.13
CA VAL A 8 12.89 -4.83 4.04
C VAL A 8 12.57 -5.37 5.43
N LYS A 9 13.60 -5.66 6.24
CA LYS A 9 13.45 -6.14 7.62
C LYS A 9 12.71 -5.15 8.50
N PHE A 10 13.06 -3.87 8.40
CA PHE A 10 12.39 -2.81 9.15
C PHE A 10 10.88 -2.77 8.84
N LEU A 11 10.48 -2.77 7.56
CA LEU A 11 9.07 -2.73 7.20
C LEU A 11 8.31 -3.96 7.70
N VAL A 12 8.87 -5.14 7.49
CA VAL A 12 8.24 -6.41 7.90
C VAL A 12 8.08 -6.48 9.41
N SER A 13 9.15 -6.17 10.17
CA SER A 13 9.14 -6.24 11.63
C SER A 13 8.28 -5.15 12.30
N SER A 14 7.96 -4.08 11.59
CA SER A 14 7.09 -3.00 12.09
C SER A 14 5.59 -3.28 11.93
N LEU A 15 5.21 -4.36 11.26
CA LEU A 15 3.82 -4.77 11.13
C LEU A 15 3.40 -5.67 12.30
N PRO A 16 2.12 -5.65 12.72
CA PRO A 16 1.60 -6.44 13.83
C PRO A 16 1.36 -7.91 13.42
N LEU A 17 2.42 -8.58 12.92
CA LEU A 17 2.31 -9.91 12.32
C LEU A 17 1.93 -10.98 13.33
N GLU A 18 2.41 -10.89 14.58
CA GLU A 18 2.05 -11.83 15.65
C GLU A 18 0.55 -11.81 15.91
N GLU A 19 -0.04 -10.63 16.03
CA GLU A 19 -1.48 -10.45 16.26
C GLU A 19 -2.29 -10.94 15.06
N ILE A 20 -1.86 -10.60 13.85
CA ILE A 20 -2.52 -11.04 12.62
C ILE A 20 -2.54 -12.57 12.52
N ILE A 21 -1.42 -13.24 12.83
CA ILE A 21 -1.38 -14.71 12.79
C ILE A 21 -2.18 -15.31 13.95
N ARG A 22 -2.04 -14.79 15.16
CA ARG A 22 -2.71 -15.32 16.37
C ARG A 22 -4.23 -15.21 16.28
N ASP A 23 -4.75 -14.03 15.91
CA ASP A 23 -6.14 -13.66 16.12
C ASP A 23 -7.05 -13.98 14.92
N ASN A 24 -6.50 -14.19 13.72
CA ASN A 24 -7.31 -14.61 12.59
C ASN A 24 -7.59 -16.11 12.61
N SER A 25 -8.86 -16.50 12.43
CA SER A 25 -9.30 -17.90 12.30
C SER A 25 -8.93 -18.48 10.93
N GLU A 26 -8.99 -17.68 9.89
CA GLU A 26 -8.57 -18.02 8.54
C GLU A 26 -7.11 -17.66 8.30
N ILE A 27 -6.48 -18.29 7.30
CA ILE A 27 -5.11 -17.94 6.92
C ILE A 27 -5.11 -16.53 6.30
N PRO A 28 -4.42 -15.55 6.90
CA PRO A 28 -4.37 -14.20 6.36
C PRO A 28 -3.57 -14.16 5.06
N LYS A 29 -4.15 -13.55 4.02
CA LYS A 29 -3.47 -13.37 2.74
C LYS A 29 -2.56 -12.15 2.77
N ALA A 30 -1.39 -12.31 2.19
CA ALA A 30 -0.41 -11.22 2.05
C ALA A 30 -0.07 -10.95 0.58
N ILE A 31 0.24 -9.70 0.25
CA ILE A 31 0.60 -9.32 -1.11
C ILE A 31 1.73 -8.29 -1.15
N ASP A 32 2.64 -8.50 -2.12
CA ASP A 32 3.51 -7.47 -2.67
C ASP A 32 3.15 -7.30 -4.16
N TYR A 33 2.51 -6.20 -4.50
CA TYR A 33 2.03 -5.94 -5.86
C TYR A 33 3.12 -5.37 -6.80
N ALA A 34 4.35 -5.22 -6.34
CA ALA A 34 5.52 -4.80 -7.12
C ALA A 34 6.77 -5.56 -6.64
N CYS A 35 6.69 -6.90 -6.60
CA CYS A 35 7.56 -7.71 -5.78
C CYS A 35 9.02 -7.77 -6.26
N GLY A 36 9.32 -7.35 -7.48
CA GLY A 36 10.68 -7.36 -8.00
C GLY A 36 11.33 -8.73 -7.86
N ALA A 37 12.43 -8.81 -7.11
CA ALA A 37 13.12 -10.07 -6.79
C ALA A 37 12.51 -10.84 -5.60
N GLY A 38 11.42 -10.36 -4.99
CA GLY A 38 10.69 -11.07 -3.95
C GLY A 38 11.19 -10.88 -2.52
N HIS A 39 12.03 -9.89 -2.25
CA HIS A 39 12.65 -9.71 -0.93
C HIS A 39 11.62 -9.50 0.19
N PHE A 40 10.56 -8.71 -0.04
CA PHE A 40 9.50 -8.54 0.95
C PHE A 40 8.73 -9.83 1.20
N LEU A 41 8.46 -10.61 0.15
CA LEU A 41 7.74 -11.87 0.26
C LEU A 41 8.51 -12.89 1.08
N THR A 42 9.82 -13.05 0.79
CA THR A 42 10.67 -14.02 1.50
C THR A 42 10.93 -13.60 2.95
N GLU A 43 11.09 -12.32 3.22
CA GLU A 43 11.24 -11.82 4.60
C GLU A 43 9.94 -11.97 5.39
N TYR A 44 8.78 -11.63 4.78
CA TYR A 44 7.48 -11.83 5.40
C TYR A 44 7.22 -13.30 5.73
N ALA A 45 7.46 -14.20 4.77
CA ALA A 45 7.30 -15.64 4.97
C ALA A 45 8.19 -16.16 6.11
N SER A 46 9.42 -15.66 6.21
CA SER A 46 10.34 -16.00 7.28
C SER A 46 9.87 -15.49 8.63
N ALA A 47 9.38 -14.24 8.69
CA ALA A 47 8.92 -13.60 9.91
C ALA A 47 7.67 -14.26 10.51
N ILE A 48 6.71 -14.67 9.67
CA ILE A 48 5.47 -15.29 10.18
C ILE A 48 5.65 -16.74 10.63
N LYS A 49 6.73 -17.42 10.22
CA LYS A 49 6.95 -18.84 10.51
C LYS A 49 6.90 -19.13 12.01
N GLU A 50 7.61 -18.38 12.83
CA GLU A 50 7.65 -18.59 14.28
C GLU A 50 6.29 -18.39 14.95
N TYR A 51 5.49 -17.43 14.45
CA TYR A 51 4.15 -17.17 14.99
C TYR A 51 3.17 -18.30 14.60
N ILE A 52 3.28 -18.84 13.35
CA ILE A 52 2.51 -19.99 12.94
C ILE A 52 2.83 -21.19 13.82
N GLU A 53 4.10 -21.53 13.99
CA GLU A 53 4.55 -22.64 14.81
C GLU A 53 4.11 -22.50 16.30
N LYS A 54 4.03 -21.27 16.80
CA LYS A 54 3.61 -20.95 18.17
C LYS A 54 2.09 -21.03 18.37
N TYR A 55 1.29 -20.55 17.40
CA TYR A 55 -0.14 -20.32 17.63
C TYR A 55 -1.06 -21.23 16.80
N LYS A 56 -0.57 -21.89 15.76
CA LYS A 56 -1.40 -22.61 14.78
C LYS A 56 -0.98 -24.06 14.66
N LYS A 57 -1.97 -24.92 14.33
CA LYS A 57 -1.73 -26.34 14.02
C LYS A 57 -1.56 -26.60 12.52
N THR A 58 -1.94 -25.62 11.70
CA THR A 58 -1.85 -25.69 10.24
C THR A 58 -0.37 -25.62 9.82
N PRO A 59 0.08 -26.45 8.87
CA PRO A 59 1.44 -26.41 8.37
C PRO A 59 1.82 -25.05 7.81
N VAL A 60 3.06 -24.63 7.99
CA VAL A 60 3.60 -23.33 7.48
C VAL A 60 3.43 -23.21 5.96
N SER A 61 3.57 -24.31 5.21
CA SER A 61 3.37 -24.35 3.76
C SER A 61 1.99 -23.87 3.31
N GLU A 62 0.95 -24.12 4.09
CA GLU A 62 -0.39 -23.63 3.75
C GLU A 62 -0.49 -22.11 3.84
N TYR A 63 0.26 -21.49 4.76
CA TYR A 63 0.38 -20.03 4.84
C TYR A 63 1.15 -19.46 3.67
N TYR A 64 2.19 -20.14 3.19
CA TYR A 64 2.97 -19.70 2.04
C TYR A 64 2.14 -19.67 0.75
N LYS A 65 1.14 -20.56 0.59
CA LYS A 65 0.20 -20.55 -0.54
C LYS A 65 -0.68 -19.29 -0.59
N GLU A 66 -0.82 -18.60 0.54
CA GLU A 66 -1.61 -17.37 0.68
C GLU A 66 -0.75 -16.10 0.66
N ILE A 67 0.51 -16.22 0.22
CA ILE A 67 1.42 -15.11 -0.04
C ILE A 67 1.51 -14.90 -1.55
N TYR A 68 1.22 -13.68 -2.00
CA TYR A 68 1.14 -13.32 -3.41
C TYR A 68 2.17 -12.24 -3.76
N GLY A 69 2.86 -12.42 -4.89
CA GLY A 69 3.70 -11.40 -5.50
C GLY A 69 3.23 -11.12 -6.92
N ILE A 70 3.14 -9.84 -7.29
CA ILE A 70 2.90 -9.43 -8.69
C ILE A 70 4.13 -8.71 -9.19
N GLU A 71 4.61 -9.11 -10.39
CA GLU A 71 5.74 -8.47 -11.05
C GLU A 71 5.49 -8.36 -12.55
N LYS A 72 5.63 -7.15 -13.09
CA LYS A 72 5.39 -6.84 -14.51
C LYS A 72 6.59 -7.21 -15.41
N GLU A 73 7.79 -7.24 -14.86
CA GLU A 73 8.99 -7.61 -15.60
C GLU A 73 9.23 -9.13 -15.51
N TYR A 74 9.22 -9.80 -16.67
CA TYR A 74 9.30 -11.26 -16.76
C TYR A 74 10.53 -11.85 -16.08
N ARG A 75 11.72 -11.24 -16.27
CA ARG A 75 12.97 -11.75 -15.69
C ARG A 75 12.94 -11.65 -14.16
N LEU A 76 12.48 -10.53 -13.62
CA LEU A 76 12.36 -10.34 -12.18
C LEU A 76 11.34 -11.29 -11.56
N SER A 77 10.22 -11.57 -12.23
CA SER A 77 9.27 -12.59 -11.75
C SER A 77 9.87 -13.98 -11.66
N LYS A 78 10.82 -14.33 -12.55
CA LYS A 78 11.59 -15.58 -12.47
C LYS A 78 12.59 -15.56 -11.33
N VAL A 79 13.30 -14.44 -11.14
CA VAL A 79 14.23 -14.26 -10.01
C VAL A 79 13.49 -14.42 -8.69
N SER A 80 12.30 -13.81 -8.56
CA SER A 80 11.48 -13.94 -7.37
C SER A 80 11.09 -15.39 -7.07
N LYS A 81 10.70 -16.18 -8.09
CA LYS A 81 10.41 -17.61 -7.94
C LYS A 81 11.64 -18.42 -7.49
N VAL A 82 12.79 -18.16 -8.09
CA VAL A 82 14.04 -18.82 -7.70
C VAL A 82 14.42 -18.43 -6.27
N SER A 83 14.27 -17.18 -5.91
CA SER A 83 14.52 -16.71 -4.54
C SER A 83 13.63 -17.45 -3.53
N ALA A 84 12.32 -17.50 -3.75
CA ALA A 84 11.40 -18.24 -2.90
C ALA A 84 11.79 -19.71 -2.75
N PHE A 85 12.13 -20.38 -3.85
CA PHE A 85 12.61 -21.77 -3.84
C PHE A 85 13.89 -21.95 -3.00
N MET A 86 14.87 -21.06 -3.13
CA MET A 86 16.12 -21.13 -2.37
C MET A 86 15.92 -20.98 -0.85
N TYR A 87 14.87 -20.30 -0.41
CA TYR A 87 14.49 -20.18 0.98
C TYR A 87 13.53 -21.27 1.47
N GLY A 88 13.19 -22.26 0.63
CA GLY A 88 12.20 -23.30 0.97
C GLY A 88 10.77 -22.74 1.10
N GLN A 89 10.46 -21.73 0.34
CA GLN A 89 9.19 -20.99 0.32
C GLN A 89 8.52 -21.04 -1.06
N ASP A 90 8.71 -22.13 -1.76
CA ASP A 90 8.30 -22.34 -3.17
C ASP A 90 6.79 -22.36 -3.39
N ASP A 91 5.99 -22.50 -2.31
CA ASP A 91 4.53 -22.35 -2.34
C ASP A 91 4.06 -20.91 -2.57
N ILE A 92 4.92 -19.88 -2.39
CA ILE A 92 4.57 -18.47 -2.63
C ILE A 92 4.11 -18.26 -4.08
N GLN A 93 3.00 -17.55 -4.24
CA GLN A 93 2.34 -17.33 -5.53
C GLN A 93 2.93 -16.12 -6.27
N ILE A 94 3.89 -16.35 -7.17
CA ILE A 94 4.45 -15.26 -8.01
C ILE A 94 3.68 -15.20 -9.34
N ILE A 95 3.09 -14.05 -9.61
CA ILE A 95 2.25 -13.77 -10.78
C ILE A 95 2.99 -12.79 -11.69
N TYR A 96 3.26 -13.21 -12.93
CA TYR A 96 3.75 -12.32 -13.97
C TYR A 96 2.55 -11.55 -14.55
N ALA A 97 2.36 -10.31 -14.14
CA ALA A 97 1.24 -9.45 -14.55
C ALA A 97 1.52 -7.97 -14.26
N ASP A 98 0.71 -7.09 -14.82
CA ASP A 98 0.60 -5.71 -14.37
C ASP A 98 -0.31 -5.66 -13.14
N ALA A 99 0.18 -5.10 -12.04
CA ALA A 99 -0.58 -5.02 -10.78
C ALA A 99 -1.79 -4.07 -10.87
N LEU A 100 -1.74 -3.09 -11.78
CA LEU A 100 -2.83 -2.14 -12.01
C LEU A 100 -3.91 -2.68 -12.96
N ALA A 101 -3.63 -3.77 -13.68
CA ALA A 101 -4.59 -4.47 -14.56
C ALA A 101 -5.43 -5.47 -13.77
N ASN A 102 -6.58 -5.85 -14.36
CA ASN A 102 -7.42 -6.92 -13.83
C ASN A 102 -6.70 -8.27 -13.90
N ASN A 103 -6.80 -9.05 -12.84
CA ASN A 103 -6.23 -10.39 -12.78
C ASN A 103 -7.19 -11.36 -12.09
N ALA A 104 -7.53 -12.47 -12.75
CA ALA A 104 -8.48 -13.46 -12.24
C ALA A 104 -8.02 -14.20 -10.94
N ARG A 105 -6.75 -14.06 -10.57
CA ARG A 105 -6.17 -14.68 -9.36
C ARG A 105 -6.07 -13.70 -8.19
N ILE A 106 -6.35 -12.43 -8.41
CA ILE A 106 -6.23 -11.36 -7.42
C ILE A 106 -7.60 -10.74 -7.22
N PHE A 107 -8.11 -10.86 -6.01
CA PHE A 107 -9.44 -10.37 -5.65
C PHE A 107 -9.35 -9.15 -4.75
N ASP A 108 -10.28 -8.22 -4.93
CA ASP A 108 -10.37 -7.02 -4.11
C ASP A 108 -10.84 -7.36 -2.69
N SER A 109 -10.40 -6.57 -1.72
CA SER A 109 -10.74 -6.72 -0.29
C SER A 109 -10.39 -8.08 0.32
N HIS A 110 -9.33 -8.75 -0.17
CA HIS A 110 -8.94 -10.08 0.28
C HIS A 110 -7.65 -10.14 1.11
N PHE A 111 -6.80 -9.10 1.01
CA PHE A 111 -5.48 -9.14 1.62
C PHE A 111 -5.47 -8.49 3.00
N LYS A 112 -4.91 -9.17 3.99
CA LYS A 112 -4.70 -8.64 5.36
C LYS A 112 -3.38 -7.91 5.51
N VAL A 113 -2.39 -8.23 4.66
CA VAL A 113 -1.07 -7.61 4.70
C VAL A 113 -0.64 -7.21 3.29
N LEU A 114 -0.18 -5.96 3.13
CA LEU A 114 0.41 -5.46 1.91
C LEU A 114 1.75 -4.81 2.25
N ILE A 115 2.84 -5.30 1.63
CA ILE A 115 4.18 -4.73 1.82
C ILE A 115 4.78 -4.52 0.43
N ALA A 116 5.11 -3.28 0.08
CA ALA A 116 5.60 -3.02 -1.28
C ALA A 116 6.47 -1.77 -1.39
N ASN A 117 7.31 -1.78 -2.41
CA ASN A 117 8.00 -0.62 -2.94
C ASN A 117 7.65 -0.47 -4.43
N PRO A 118 6.49 0.13 -4.77
CA PRO A 118 6.05 0.26 -6.16
C PRO A 118 6.95 1.19 -6.97
N PRO A 119 6.88 1.13 -8.31
CA PRO A 119 7.63 2.06 -9.17
C PRO A 119 7.14 3.50 -9.02
N TYR A 120 8.05 4.46 -9.26
CA TYR A 120 7.78 5.90 -9.20
C TYR A 120 8.00 6.56 -10.55
N SER A 121 7.20 7.59 -10.84
CA SER A 121 7.39 8.50 -11.98
C SER A 121 7.51 7.80 -13.35
N VAL A 122 6.74 6.75 -13.59
CA VAL A 122 6.72 6.01 -14.87
C VAL A 122 5.73 6.64 -15.83
N LYS A 123 6.21 7.13 -16.98
CA LYS A 123 5.35 7.67 -18.05
C LYS A 123 4.63 6.57 -18.84
N GLY A 124 3.44 6.87 -19.35
CA GLY A 124 2.70 5.98 -20.25
C GLY A 124 2.17 4.69 -19.60
N PHE A 125 2.21 4.57 -18.28
CA PHE A 125 1.72 3.37 -17.60
C PHE A 125 0.21 3.15 -17.83
N LEU A 126 -0.56 4.22 -17.98
CA LEU A 126 -2.00 4.13 -18.26
C LEU A 126 -2.31 3.62 -19.68
N GLU A 127 -1.39 3.76 -20.61
CA GLU A 127 -1.56 3.24 -21.98
C GLU A 127 -1.52 1.70 -22.01
N THR A 128 -0.91 1.07 -21.01
CA THR A 128 -0.86 -0.39 -20.89
C THR A 128 -2.17 -0.99 -20.34
N LEU A 129 -3.07 -0.16 -19.83
CA LEU A 129 -4.37 -0.57 -19.30
C LEU A 129 -5.47 -0.34 -20.35
N THR A 130 -6.46 -1.21 -20.39
CA THR A 130 -7.67 -1.02 -21.18
C THR A 130 -8.53 0.11 -20.61
N ASP A 131 -9.49 0.64 -21.38
CA ASP A 131 -10.42 1.67 -20.91
C ASP A 131 -11.22 1.20 -19.68
N ASN A 132 -11.63 -0.06 -19.67
CA ASN A 132 -12.35 -0.67 -18.56
C ASN A 132 -11.48 -0.75 -17.30
N GLU A 133 -10.20 -1.11 -17.43
CA GLU A 133 -9.29 -1.15 -16.28
C GLU A 133 -9.00 0.25 -15.75
N ARG A 134 -8.82 1.25 -16.62
CA ARG A 134 -8.67 2.64 -16.20
C ARG A 134 -9.88 3.17 -15.44
N SER A 135 -11.10 2.80 -15.87
CA SER A 135 -12.33 3.24 -15.21
C SER A 135 -12.52 2.69 -13.78
N ASN A 136 -11.76 1.66 -13.39
CA ASN A 136 -11.74 1.14 -12.02
C ASN A 136 -10.97 2.04 -11.03
N TYR A 137 -10.29 3.07 -11.53
CA TYR A 137 -9.53 4.01 -10.71
C TYR A 137 -10.19 5.38 -10.67
N GLU A 138 -10.55 5.85 -9.48
CA GLU A 138 -11.09 7.21 -9.24
C GLU A 138 -10.10 8.27 -9.74
N LEU A 139 -8.79 8.02 -9.55
CA LEU A 139 -7.72 8.90 -9.98
C LEU A 139 -7.65 9.11 -11.50
N SER A 140 -8.21 8.23 -12.31
CA SER A 140 -8.27 8.40 -13.76
C SER A 140 -9.02 9.67 -14.19
N ALA A 141 -9.99 10.13 -13.40
CA ALA A 141 -10.72 11.38 -13.65
C ALA A 141 -9.84 12.64 -13.56
N TYR A 142 -8.69 12.55 -12.89
CA TYR A 142 -7.74 13.66 -12.72
C TYR A 142 -6.61 13.64 -13.77
N VAL A 143 -6.66 12.72 -14.73
CA VAL A 143 -5.64 12.58 -15.78
C VAL A 143 -6.16 13.18 -17.07
N SER A 144 -5.56 14.28 -17.53
CA SER A 144 -5.90 14.93 -18.79
C SER A 144 -5.24 14.30 -20.02
N ASP A 145 -4.05 13.70 -19.85
CA ASP A 145 -3.27 13.06 -20.91
C ASP A 145 -2.60 11.79 -20.38
N ILE A 146 -3.12 10.64 -20.79
CA ILE A 146 -2.66 9.33 -20.32
C ILE A 146 -1.21 9.03 -20.72
N SER A 147 -0.74 9.58 -21.86
CA SER A 147 0.62 9.34 -22.35
C SER A 147 1.68 10.14 -21.59
N LYS A 148 1.30 11.29 -21.02
CA LYS A 148 2.21 12.19 -20.29
C LYS A 148 2.16 11.98 -18.80
N ASN A 149 1.08 11.38 -18.27
CA ASN A 149 0.98 11.13 -16.84
C ASN A 149 2.10 10.21 -16.39
N ASN A 150 2.75 10.57 -15.28
CA ASN A 150 3.86 9.83 -14.69
C ASN A 150 3.68 9.56 -13.18
N SER A 151 2.50 9.82 -12.62
CA SER A 151 2.21 9.67 -11.20
C SER A 151 1.73 8.25 -10.86
N ILE A 152 2.40 7.23 -11.36
CA ILE A 152 2.05 5.81 -11.18
C ILE A 152 1.91 5.43 -9.70
N GLU A 153 2.73 6.00 -8.82
CA GLU A 153 2.71 5.76 -7.38
C GLU A 153 1.37 6.09 -6.73
N THR A 154 0.63 7.06 -7.27
CA THR A 154 -0.71 7.41 -6.76
C THR A 154 -1.72 6.30 -7.06
N PHE A 155 -1.64 5.69 -8.22
CA PHE A 155 -2.47 4.54 -8.63
C PHE A 155 -2.17 3.29 -7.80
N PHE A 156 -0.92 3.10 -7.38
CA PHE A 156 -0.59 2.02 -6.45
C PHE A 156 -1.20 2.22 -5.06
N ILE A 157 -1.37 3.47 -4.59
CA ILE A 157 -2.13 3.77 -3.37
C ILE A 157 -3.60 3.39 -3.54
N GLU A 158 -4.22 3.78 -4.65
CA GLU A 158 -5.60 3.40 -4.92
C GLU A 158 -5.75 1.88 -5.08
N ARG A 159 -4.76 1.22 -5.70
CA ARG A 159 -4.74 -0.25 -5.78
C ARG A 159 -4.64 -0.91 -4.41
N ALA A 160 -3.88 -0.36 -3.47
CA ALA A 160 -3.85 -0.81 -2.09
C ALA A 160 -5.23 -0.72 -1.42
N LYS A 161 -5.97 0.38 -1.65
CA LYS A 161 -7.38 0.53 -1.20
C LYS A 161 -8.27 -0.59 -1.73
N GLN A 162 -8.12 -0.95 -3.01
CA GLN A 162 -8.92 -2.02 -3.63
C GLN A 162 -8.58 -3.39 -3.03
N LEU A 163 -7.31 -3.71 -2.87
CA LEU A 163 -6.84 -5.04 -2.50
C LEU A 163 -7.00 -5.37 -1.01
N LEU A 164 -6.82 -4.38 -0.14
CA LEU A 164 -6.85 -4.60 1.31
C LEU A 164 -8.26 -4.84 1.83
N ALA A 165 -8.39 -5.92 2.59
CA ALA A 165 -9.58 -6.19 3.39
C ALA A 165 -9.72 -5.16 4.53
N SER A 166 -10.91 -5.06 5.11
CA SER A 166 -11.13 -4.27 6.34
C SER A 166 -10.13 -4.69 7.43
N ASP A 167 -9.60 -3.69 8.15
CA ASP A 167 -8.54 -3.86 9.15
C ASP A 167 -7.23 -4.46 8.61
N GLY A 168 -7.09 -4.59 7.29
CA GLY A 168 -5.82 -4.95 6.66
C GLY A 168 -4.77 -3.87 6.84
N VAL A 169 -3.51 -4.28 6.96
CA VAL A 169 -2.38 -3.37 7.18
C VAL A 169 -1.48 -3.28 5.95
N ALA A 170 -0.88 -2.12 5.75
CA ALA A 170 0.11 -1.93 4.70
C ALA A 170 1.35 -1.21 5.18
N ALA A 171 2.50 -1.56 4.58
CA ALA A 171 3.73 -0.79 4.63
C ALA A 171 4.18 -0.53 3.18
N ILE A 172 4.08 0.72 2.73
CA ILE A 172 4.33 1.10 1.34
C ILE A 172 5.41 2.18 1.30
N ILE A 173 6.48 1.94 0.56
CA ILE A 173 7.51 2.95 0.31
C ILE A 173 7.06 3.81 -0.86
N LEU A 174 7.07 5.13 -0.69
CA LEU A 174 6.59 6.10 -1.66
C LEU A 174 7.51 7.32 -1.70
N PRO A 175 7.58 8.06 -2.81
CA PRO A 175 8.27 9.33 -2.84
C PRO A 175 7.52 10.35 -1.96
N THR A 176 8.26 11.22 -1.27
CA THR A 176 7.69 12.25 -0.39
C THR A 176 6.79 13.23 -1.14
N SER A 177 6.90 13.31 -2.47
CA SER A 177 6.00 14.07 -3.34
C SER A 177 4.52 13.67 -3.20
N VAL A 178 4.23 12.43 -2.80
CA VAL A 178 2.85 11.99 -2.50
C VAL A 178 2.24 12.84 -1.38
N LEU A 179 3.05 13.25 -0.41
CA LEU A 179 2.60 14.01 0.76
C LEU A 179 2.48 15.53 0.49
N SER A 180 3.15 16.07 -0.54
CA SER A 180 3.29 17.52 -0.72
C SER A 180 2.82 18.06 -2.08
N ASN A 181 2.87 17.28 -3.16
CA ASN A 181 2.55 17.78 -4.49
C ASN A 181 1.05 18.09 -4.68
N GLY A 182 0.76 18.98 -5.64
CA GLY A 182 -0.59 19.37 -6.07
C GLY A 182 -1.24 18.40 -7.08
N ASN A 183 -2.33 18.82 -7.68
CA ASN A 183 -3.08 18.09 -8.73
C ASN A 183 -3.51 16.68 -8.27
N ILE A 184 -3.24 15.64 -9.04
CA ILE A 184 -3.63 14.25 -8.75
C ILE A 184 -3.16 13.75 -7.36
N TYR A 185 -2.08 14.32 -6.82
CA TYR A 185 -1.60 13.96 -5.48
C TYR A 185 -2.55 14.44 -4.36
N ILE A 186 -3.33 15.52 -4.60
CA ILE A 186 -4.39 15.94 -3.67
C ILE A 186 -5.46 14.86 -3.60
N ALA A 187 -6.00 14.43 -4.74
CA ALA A 187 -6.99 13.36 -4.79
C ALA A 187 -6.44 12.03 -4.20
N CYS A 188 -5.15 11.75 -4.41
CA CYS A 188 -4.49 10.61 -3.79
C CYS A 188 -4.48 10.71 -2.25
N ARG A 189 -4.18 11.88 -1.69
CA ARG A 189 -4.27 12.11 -0.23
C ARG A 189 -5.69 12.02 0.31
N GLU A 190 -6.69 12.46 -0.48
CA GLU A 190 -8.10 12.25 -0.13
C GLU A 190 -8.43 10.75 -0.01
N ILE A 191 -7.96 9.93 -0.95
CA ILE A 191 -8.09 8.46 -0.87
C ILE A 191 -7.41 7.93 0.41
N LEU A 192 -6.18 8.37 0.70
CA LEU A 192 -5.47 7.96 1.92
C LEU A 192 -6.27 8.29 3.19
N LEU A 193 -6.73 9.52 3.34
CA LEU A 193 -7.45 9.96 4.52
C LEU A 193 -8.85 9.33 4.63
N LYS A 194 -9.51 9.11 3.51
CA LYS A 194 -10.86 8.55 3.44
C LYS A 194 -10.88 7.06 3.81
N TYR A 195 -9.94 6.30 3.29
CA TYR A 195 -9.98 4.85 3.36
C TYR A 195 -8.97 4.22 4.33
N PHE A 196 -8.01 4.97 4.81
CA PHE A 196 -6.97 4.46 5.70
C PHE A 196 -6.85 5.28 6.98
N GLU A 197 -6.48 4.61 8.04
CA GLU A 197 -5.83 5.18 9.19
C GLU A 197 -4.33 5.22 8.90
N ILE A 198 -3.72 6.40 8.96
CA ILE A 198 -2.28 6.58 8.82
C ILE A 198 -1.66 6.31 10.19
N VAL A 199 -1.11 5.11 10.37
CA VAL A 199 -0.51 4.70 11.65
C VAL A 199 0.82 5.42 11.87
N SER A 200 1.63 5.51 10.81
CA SER A 200 2.93 6.21 10.87
C SER A 200 3.42 6.58 9.48
N ILE A 201 4.21 7.65 9.42
CA ILE A 201 4.98 8.05 8.25
C ILE A 201 6.45 8.09 8.68
N VAL A 202 7.28 7.26 8.06
CA VAL A 202 8.71 7.17 8.37
C VAL A 202 9.51 7.64 7.15
N GLU A 203 10.14 8.80 7.26
CA GLU A 203 11.02 9.30 6.21
C GLU A 203 12.30 8.45 6.14
N LEU A 204 12.64 8.01 4.93
CA LEU A 204 13.87 7.29 4.68
C LEU A 204 14.95 8.27 4.22
N GLY A 205 16.15 8.15 4.79
CA GLY A 205 17.25 9.07 4.53
C GLY A 205 17.62 9.16 3.05
N ASN A 206 18.13 10.33 2.66
CA ASN A 206 18.63 10.57 1.31
C ASN A 206 19.72 9.54 0.94
N GLY A 207 19.61 8.99 -0.25
CA GLY A 207 20.54 7.95 -0.72
C GLY A 207 20.18 6.53 -0.33
N THR A 208 19.10 6.28 0.39
CA THR A 208 18.61 4.92 0.73
C THR A 208 18.43 4.05 -0.51
N PHE A 209 17.99 4.61 -1.62
CA PHE A 209 17.82 3.93 -2.91
C PHE A 209 18.90 4.31 -3.94
N GLY A 210 20.11 4.60 -3.47
CA GLY A 210 21.26 4.93 -4.31
C GLY A 210 21.28 6.38 -4.80
N LYS A 211 21.81 6.62 -6.01
CA LYS A 211 22.05 7.98 -6.54
C LYS A 211 20.81 8.69 -7.11
N THR A 212 19.60 8.21 -6.84
CA THR A 212 18.39 8.74 -7.49
C THR A 212 17.96 10.12 -7.00
N GLY A 213 18.48 10.59 -5.87
CA GLY A 213 18.11 11.89 -5.29
C GLY A 213 16.64 12.02 -4.86
N THR A 214 15.86 10.96 -4.98
CA THR A 214 14.44 10.95 -4.59
C THR A 214 14.32 10.67 -3.10
N SER A 215 13.79 11.64 -2.36
CA SER A 215 13.39 11.42 -0.96
C SER A 215 12.18 10.52 -0.91
N THR A 216 12.23 9.52 -0.04
CA THR A 216 11.14 8.54 0.12
C THR A 216 10.70 8.45 1.56
N ALA A 217 9.45 8.06 1.76
CA ALA A 217 8.90 7.74 3.06
C ALA A 217 8.16 6.40 2.99
N THR A 218 8.14 5.67 4.10
CA THR A 218 7.26 4.53 4.29
C THR A 218 5.98 4.99 4.96
N LEU A 219 4.84 4.69 4.36
CA LEU A 219 3.54 4.87 4.97
C LEU A 219 3.11 3.53 5.60
N PHE A 220 2.86 3.53 6.90
CA PHE A 220 2.21 2.45 7.60
C PHE A 220 0.73 2.79 7.72
N LEU A 221 -0.10 1.96 7.11
CA LEU A 221 -1.52 2.22 6.91
C LEU A 221 -2.34 1.06 7.46
N LYS A 222 -3.53 1.37 8.01
CA LYS A 222 -4.56 0.38 8.32
C LYS A 222 -5.81 0.71 7.52
N ARG A 223 -6.36 -0.27 6.81
CA ARG A 223 -7.60 -0.12 6.03
C ARG A 223 -8.77 0.05 6.97
N ARG A 224 -9.50 1.18 6.85
CA ARG A 224 -10.70 1.42 7.66
C ARG A 224 -11.79 0.42 7.31
N ASN A 225 -12.55 0.02 8.30
CA ASN A 225 -13.80 -0.74 8.15
C ASN A 225 -15.04 0.16 8.26
N THR A 226 -14.84 1.45 8.51
CA THR A 226 -15.89 2.45 8.60
C THR A 226 -16.23 3.06 7.25
N ASN A 227 -17.46 3.55 7.14
CA ASN A 227 -17.95 4.19 5.93
C ASN A 227 -17.14 5.48 5.61
N PRO A 228 -16.81 5.72 4.32
CA PRO A 228 -16.22 6.97 3.84
C PRO A 228 -16.95 8.28 4.24
N ASP A 229 -18.19 8.21 4.62
CA ASP A 229 -19.01 9.37 5.02
C ASP A 229 -18.34 10.24 6.11
N ILE A 230 -17.60 9.62 7.03
CA ILE A 230 -16.86 10.36 8.07
C ILE A 230 -15.81 11.28 7.44
N SER A 231 -15.08 10.81 6.43
CA SER A 231 -14.06 11.63 5.76
C SER A 231 -14.67 12.75 4.91
N GLU A 232 -15.82 12.52 4.32
CA GLU A 232 -16.58 13.55 3.61
C GLU A 232 -17.06 14.65 4.56
N HIS A 233 -17.50 14.27 5.76
CA HIS A 233 -17.84 15.20 6.82
C HIS A 233 -16.64 16.07 7.24
N TYR A 234 -15.46 15.48 7.45
CA TYR A 234 -14.25 16.25 7.78
C TYR A 234 -13.80 17.16 6.63
N LEU A 235 -13.90 16.70 5.38
CA LEU A 235 -13.57 17.51 4.22
C LEU A 235 -14.49 18.73 4.13
N ASN A 236 -15.80 18.52 4.28
CA ASN A 236 -16.79 19.61 4.27
C ASN A 236 -16.52 20.61 5.39
N ARG A 237 -16.13 20.14 6.57
CA ARG A 237 -15.80 20.98 7.70
C ARG A 237 -14.56 21.83 7.49
N VAL A 238 -13.47 21.24 6.97
CA VAL A 238 -12.25 21.98 6.60
C VAL A 238 -12.56 23.03 5.54
N ASN A 239 -13.34 22.67 4.52
CA ASN A 239 -13.75 23.61 3.48
C ASN A 239 -14.61 24.77 4.07
N SER A 240 -15.58 24.47 4.94
CA SER A 240 -16.38 25.47 5.62
C SER A 240 -15.53 26.42 6.45
N TRP A 241 -14.50 25.89 7.07
CA TRP A 241 -13.56 26.67 7.88
C TRP A 241 -12.76 27.67 7.03
N PHE A 242 -12.19 27.22 5.92
CA PHE A 242 -11.47 28.10 4.98
C PHE A 242 -12.38 29.12 4.29
N ASN A 243 -13.68 28.83 4.20
CA ASN A 243 -14.68 29.74 3.65
C ASN A 243 -15.26 30.70 4.70
N GLY A 244 -14.87 30.58 5.96
CA GLY A 244 -15.39 31.40 7.07
C GLY A 244 -16.79 31.01 7.53
N ASP A 245 -17.27 29.83 7.20
CA ASP A 245 -18.58 29.31 7.61
C ASP A 245 -18.55 28.85 9.08
N SER A 246 -19.70 28.97 9.78
CA SER A 246 -19.81 28.48 11.15
C SER A 246 -19.86 26.97 11.24
N THR A 247 -18.94 26.35 12.01
CA THR A 247 -18.86 24.91 12.26
C THR A 247 -19.34 24.52 13.66
N LYS A 248 -20.42 25.10 14.14
CA LYS A 248 -20.91 25.02 15.55
C LYS A 248 -21.44 23.65 15.98
N ASP A 249 -21.62 22.74 15.07
CA ASP A 249 -22.35 21.48 15.28
C ASP A 249 -21.48 20.32 15.75
N ILE A 250 -20.14 20.46 15.79
CA ILE A 250 -19.24 19.40 16.25
C ILE A 250 -18.23 19.96 17.25
N VAL A 251 -18.21 19.36 18.43
CA VAL A 251 -17.20 19.56 19.46
C VAL A 251 -16.16 18.46 19.29
N PHE A 252 -14.90 18.83 19.03
CA PHE A 252 -13.76 17.94 19.14
C PHE A 252 -13.06 18.22 20.46
N ASP A 253 -12.46 17.20 21.05
CA ASP A 253 -11.65 17.36 22.27
C ASP A 253 -10.43 18.27 22.06
N ASP A 254 -9.99 18.43 20.80
CA ASP A 254 -8.85 19.25 20.37
C ASP A 254 -9.27 20.52 19.60
N THR A 255 -10.51 20.96 19.73
CA THR A 255 -11.02 22.16 19.03
C THR A 255 -10.19 23.41 19.35
N ASP A 256 -9.75 23.54 20.60
CA ASP A 256 -8.95 24.70 21.05
C ASP A 256 -7.56 24.70 20.36
N TYR A 257 -6.92 23.54 20.25
CA TYR A 257 -5.63 23.38 19.56
C TYR A 257 -5.74 23.78 18.07
N VAL A 258 -6.81 23.37 17.41
CA VAL A 258 -7.02 23.71 16.00
C VAL A 258 -7.31 25.19 15.81
N LEU A 259 -8.04 25.82 16.72
CA LEU A 259 -8.29 27.27 16.74
C LEU A 259 -6.99 28.05 16.93
N GLU A 260 -6.16 27.69 17.90
CA GLU A 260 -4.84 28.31 18.13
C GLU A 260 -3.89 28.19 16.93
N TYR A 261 -3.98 27.12 16.16
CA TYR A 261 -3.15 26.93 14.97
C TYR A 261 -3.57 27.80 13.80
N CYS A 262 -4.83 28.22 13.74
CA CYS A 262 -5.38 29.01 12.63
C CYS A 262 -5.46 30.53 12.90
N GLU A 263 -5.26 30.99 14.14
CA GLU A 263 -5.02 32.38 14.50
C GLU A 263 -3.56 32.77 14.28
#